data_93964b912bd25f011ed9a6752a8228f6
#
_entry.id   93964b912bd25f011ed9a6752a8228f6
#
_cell.length_a   1.000
_cell.length_b   1.000
_cell.length_c   1.000
_cell.angle_alpha   90.00
_cell.angle_beta   90.00
_cell.angle_gamma   90.00
#
_symmetry.space_group_name_H-M   'P 1'
#
loop_
_entity.id
_entity.type
_entity.pdbx_description
1 polymer ?
#
loop_
_entity_poly.entity_id
_entity_poly.type
_entity_poly.pdbx_seq_one_letter_code
_entity_poly.pdbx_strand_id
1 'polypeptide(L)'
;MAYCSFCNKSHNVGFISTRFAGTDGVSLETAKWADVYDRVGFTSYFFAGELDHPPERSFLVEEAHFQHPDIKDVFRNCFGARIRARFVTRKIHELKRKIKDRLYEFIEKFEIDLIVPENALTIPLNIPLGI
;
A
#
# COMPACT_ATOMS: atom_id res chain seq x y z
N MET A 1 16.85 1.87 18.07
CA MET A 1 15.54 2.54 18.14
C MET A 1 15.64 3.93 17.49
N ALA A 2 14.72 4.24 16.61
CA ALA A 2 14.74 5.47 15.86
C ALA A 2 13.93 6.57 16.55
N TYR A 3 14.54 7.72 16.77
CA TYR A 3 13.92 8.86 17.45
C TYR A 3 13.86 10.09 16.56
N CYS A 4 12.75 10.81 16.62
CA CYS A 4 12.65 12.14 16.04
C CYS A 4 13.46 13.13 16.90
N SER A 5 14.35 13.89 16.29
CA SER A 5 15.16 14.88 17.00
C SER A 5 14.34 16.04 17.60
N PHE A 6 13.13 16.30 17.07
CA PHE A 6 12.28 17.40 17.53
C PHE A 6 11.36 17.01 18.69
N CYS A 7 10.87 15.77 18.73
CA CYS A 7 9.87 15.34 19.72
C CYS A 7 10.38 14.27 20.67
N ASN A 8 11.62 13.85 20.53
CA ASN A 8 12.29 12.87 21.40
C ASN A 8 11.52 11.56 21.56
N LYS A 9 10.85 11.11 20.49
CA LYS A 9 10.02 9.93 20.45
C LYS A 9 10.24 9.18 19.14
N SER A 10 10.13 7.86 19.16
CA SER A 10 10.22 7.05 17.95
C SER A 10 9.02 7.28 17.04
N HIS A 11 9.23 7.23 15.74
CA HIS A 11 8.19 7.36 14.72
C HIS A 11 8.19 6.16 13.80
N ASN A 12 7.01 5.80 13.32
CA ASN A 12 6.80 4.70 12.39
C ASN A 12 6.25 5.24 11.06
N VAL A 13 6.88 4.84 9.96
CA VAL A 13 6.43 5.17 8.61
C VAL A 13 5.87 3.92 7.94
N GLY A 14 4.69 4.06 7.33
CA GLY A 14 4.03 3.00 6.59
C GLY A 14 4.07 3.29 5.08
N PHE A 15 4.75 2.46 4.33
CA PHE A 15 4.76 2.50 2.87
C PHE A 15 3.61 1.65 2.33
N ILE A 16 2.84 2.19 1.39
CA ILE A 16 1.67 1.55 0.80
C ILE A 16 1.84 1.47 -0.71
N SER A 17 1.72 0.28 -1.27
CA SER A 17 1.73 0.07 -2.71
C SER A 17 1.01 -1.23 -3.08
N THR A 18 0.94 -1.51 -4.37
CA THR A 18 0.44 -2.80 -4.86
C THR A 18 1.46 -3.92 -4.65
N ARG A 19 2.75 -3.60 -4.72
CA ARG A 19 3.83 -4.56 -4.63
C ARG A 19 5.11 -3.93 -4.08
N PHE A 20 5.72 -4.59 -3.12
CA PHE A 20 7.07 -4.30 -2.60
C PHE A 20 7.88 -5.60 -2.58
N ALA A 21 8.21 -6.11 -3.73
CA ALA A 21 8.95 -7.35 -3.87
C ALA A 21 9.83 -7.34 -5.13
N GLY A 22 10.97 -8.02 -5.08
CA GLY A 22 11.87 -8.11 -6.19
C GLY A 22 12.68 -6.86 -6.46
N THR A 23 13.01 -6.63 -7.73
CA THR A 23 13.91 -5.57 -8.16
C THR A 23 13.27 -4.58 -9.12
N ASP A 24 11.95 -4.44 -9.09
CA ASP A 24 11.25 -3.41 -9.87
C ASP A 24 11.55 -1.99 -9.33
N GLY A 25 11.28 -0.98 -10.15
CA GLY A 25 11.63 0.40 -9.84
C GLY A 25 11.01 0.93 -8.54
N VAL A 26 9.74 0.59 -8.28
CA VAL A 26 9.02 1.03 -7.07
C VAL A 26 9.64 0.39 -5.83
N SER A 27 9.89 -0.92 -5.87
CA SER A 27 10.47 -1.66 -4.75
C SER A 27 11.88 -1.16 -4.41
N LEU A 28 12.71 -0.91 -5.43
CA LEU A 28 14.06 -0.39 -5.25
C LEU A 28 14.06 1.05 -4.71
N GLU A 29 13.20 1.90 -5.23
CA GLU A 29 13.08 3.29 -4.77
C GLU A 29 12.56 3.35 -3.34
N THR A 30 11.57 2.55 -3.00
CA THR A 30 11.03 2.46 -1.64
C THR A 30 12.10 1.99 -0.64
N ALA A 31 12.95 1.04 -1.04
CA ALA A 31 14.05 0.60 -0.19
C ALA A 31 15.03 1.74 0.13
N LYS A 32 15.30 2.61 -0.82
CA LYS A 32 16.14 3.81 -0.61
C LYS A 32 15.49 4.78 0.36
N TRP A 33 14.19 5.05 0.18
CA TRP A 33 13.45 5.93 1.08
C TRP A 33 13.37 5.35 2.50
N ALA A 34 13.16 4.04 2.64
CA ALA A 34 13.17 3.37 3.93
C ALA A 34 14.51 3.54 4.64
N ASP A 35 15.63 3.44 3.91
CA ASP A 35 16.97 3.67 4.45
C ASP A 35 17.14 5.13 4.93
N VAL A 36 16.65 6.09 4.16
CA VAL A 36 16.68 7.52 4.55
C VAL A 36 15.85 7.75 5.81
N TYR A 37 14.64 7.23 5.89
CA TYR A 37 13.80 7.35 7.07
C TYR A 37 14.43 6.69 8.30
N ASP A 38 15.05 5.53 8.13
CA ASP A 38 15.78 4.85 9.20
C ASP A 38 16.87 5.74 9.80
N ARG A 39 17.62 6.43 8.95
CA ARG A 39 18.69 7.36 9.37
C ARG A 39 18.18 8.56 10.15
N VAL A 40 16.97 9.03 9.88
CA VAL A 40 16.38 10.20 10.59
C VAL A 40 15.47 9.80 11.74
N GLY A 41 15.41 8.52 12.08
CA GLY A 41 14.75 8.09 13.28
C GLY A 41 13.39 7.40 13.10
N PHE A 42 13.04 6.98 11.88
CA PHE A 42 11.78 6.26 11.61
C PHE A 42 12.01 4.77 11.46
N THR A 43 11.04 3.98 11.91
CA THR A 43 10.97 2.55 11.61
C THR A 43 10.00 2.35 10.45
N SER A 44 10.42 1.61 9.42
CA SER A 44 9.62 1.41 8.20
C SER A 44 8.82 0.12 8.26
N TYR A 45 7.55 0.22 7.85
CA TYR A 45 6.62 -0.89 7.70
C TYR A 45 6.00 -0.85 6.30
N PHE A 46 5.55 -1.99 5.80
CA PHE A 46 5.12 -2.13 4.41
C PHE A 46 3.75 -2.79 4.31
N PHE A 47 2.86 -2.16 3.56
CA PHE A 47 1.53 -2.66 3.23
C PHE A 47 1.44 -2.83 1.72
N ALA A 48 1.23 -4.05 1.25
CA ALA A 48 1.13 -4.33 -0.19
C ALA A 48 0.43 -5.66 -0.47
N GLY A 49 0.12 -5.89 -1.75
CA GLY A 49 -0.44 -7.15 -2.24
C GLY A 49 0.61 -8.24 -2.46
N GLU A 50 1.88 -7.87 -2.53
CA GLU A 50 3.02 -8.79 -2.61
C GLU A 50 4.19 -8.16 -1.87
N LEU A 51 4.81 -8.90 -0.97
CA LEU A 51 5.88 -8.43 -0.09
C LEU A 51 6.99 -9.47 0.06
N ASP A 52 8.25 -9.02 0.01
CA ASP A 52 9.43 -9.82 0.32
C ASP A 52 10.24 -9.27 1.52
N HIS A 53 9.64 -8.37 2.29
CA HIS A 53 10.21 -7.82 3.51
C HIS A 53 9.98 -8.73 4.71
N PRO A 54 10.73 -8.55 5.83
CA PRO A 54 10.54 -9.35 7.04
C PRO A 54 9.09 -9.34 7.54
N PRO A 55 8.52 -10.49 7.97
CA PRO A 55 7.13 -10.57 8.42
C PRO A 55 6.77 -9.59 9.55
N GLU A 56 7.69 -9.29 10.43
CA GLU A 56 7.49 -8.36 11.54
C GLU A 56 7.30 -6.90 11.10
N ARG A 57 7.60 -6.59 9.84
CA ARG A 57 7.43 -5.25 9.23
C ARG A 57 6.48 -5.26 8.04
N SER A 58 5.85 -6.38 7.76
CA SER A 58 5.03 -6.58 6.56
C SER A 58 3.57 -6.81 6.92
N PHE A 59 2.69 -6.25 6.10
CA PHE A 59 1.26 -6.47 6.18
C PHE A 59 0.73 -6.79 4.78
N LEU A 60 0.53 -8.06 4.50
CA LEU A 60 0.10 -8.54 3.19
C LEU A 60 -1.43 -8.45 3.05
N VAL A 61 -1.87 -7.78 1.99
CA VAL A 61 -3.29 -7.71 1.60
C VAL A 61 -3.39 -8.06 0.12
N GLU A 62 -3.80 -9.28 -0.18
CA GLU A 62 -3.83 -9.79 -1.55
C GLU A 62 -4.66 -8.92 -2.50
N GLU A 63 -5.76 -8.37 -2.02
CA GLU A 63 -6.64 -7.48 -2.79
C GLU A 63 -5.98 -6.16 -3.19
N ALA A 64 -4.85 -5.80 -2.58
CA ALA A 64 -4.08 -4.63 -2.98
C ALA A 64 -3.20 -4.87 -4.20
N HIS A 65 -2.94 -6.14 -4.57
CA HIS A 65 -2.12 -6.48 -5.72
C HIS A 65 -2.86 -6.19 -7.04
N PHE A 66 -2.14 -5.65 -8.02
CA PHE A 66 -2.75 -5.33 -9.32
C PHE A 66 -3.11 -6.58 -10.16
N GLN A 67 -2.53 -7.74 -9.83
CA GLN A 67 -2.83 -9.02 -10.49
C GLN A 67 -3.90 -9.86 -9.77
N HIS A 68 -4.44 -9.38 -8.66
CA HIS A 68 -5.56 -10.07 -8.01
C HIS A 68 -6.74 -10.21 -8.98
N PRO A 69 -7.39 -11.38 -9.08
CA PRO A 69 -8.46 -11.62 -10.07
C PRO A 69 -9.56 -10.56 -10.06
N ASP A 70 -10.00 -10.14 -8.88
CA ASP A 70 -11.03 -9.11 -8.74
C ASP A 70 -10.56 -7.74 -9.21
N ILE A 71 -9.29 -7.42 -9.01
CA ILE A 71 -8.68 -6.16 -9.45
C ILE A 71 -8.52 -6.15 -10.98
N LYS A 72 -8.09 -7.25 -11.57
CA LYS A 72 -8.02 -7.40 -13.04
C LYS A 72 -9.39 -7.24 -13.69
N ASP A 73 -10.41 -7.82 -13.06
CA ASP A 73 -11.79 -7.73 -13.54
C ASP A 73 -12.29 -6.28 -13.49
N VAL A 74 -12.06 -5.59 -12.38
CA VAL A 74 -12.38 -4.16 -12.24
C VAL A 74 -11.65 -3.32 -13.29
N PHE A 75 -10.35 -3.53 -13.48
CA PHE A 75 -9.55 -2.81 -14.46
C PHE A 75 -10.10 -3.01 -15.87
N ARG A 76 -10.37 -4.25 -16.26
CA ARG A 76 -10.93 -4.59 -17.57
C ARG A 76 -12.27 -3.89 -17.82
N ASN A 77 -13.15 -3.89 -16.81
CA ASN A 77 -14.48 -3.28 -16.94
C ASN A 77 -14.45 -1.75 -16.89
N CYS A 78 -13.45 -1.14 -16.27
CA CYS A 78 -13.28 0.32 -16.25
C CYS A 78 -12.65 0.87 -17.54
N PHE A 79 -11.64 0.18 -18.07
CA PHE A 79 -10.85 0.66 -19.20
C PHE A 79 -11.13 -0.08 -20.52
N GLY A 80 -11.68 -1.28 -20.46
CA GLY A 80 -12.04 -2.08 -21.64
C GLY A 80 -13.48 -1.90 -22.12
N ALA A 81 -14.32 -1.18 -21.39
CA ALA A 81 -15.72 -0.96 -21.71
C ALA A 81 -16.04 0.52 -21.90
N ARG A 82 -17.00 0.80 -22.80
CA ARG A 82 -17.43 2.16 -23.12
C ARG A 82 -18.24 2.80 -22.01
N ILE A 83 -19.01 1.97 -21.27
CA ILE A 83 -19.83 2.40 -20.14
C ILE A 83 -19.59 1.40 -19.00
N ARG A 84 -19.28 1.94 -17.83
CA ARG A 84 -19.08 1.13 -16.63
C ARG A 84 -20.44 0.67 -16.06
N ALA A 85 -20.63 -0.64 -15.90
CA ALA A 85 -21.83 -1.20 -15.31
C ALA A 85 -21.91 -0.90 -13.80
N ARG A 86 -23.12 -0.85 -13.26
CA ARG A 86 -23.34 -0.57 -11.81
C ARG A 86 -22.69 -1.60 -10.90
N PHE A 87 -22.68 -2.90 -11.31
CA PHE A 87 -22.04 -3.94 -10.50
C PHE A 87 -20.54 -3.74 -10.35
N VAL A 88 -19.87 -3.14 -11.37
CA VAL A 88 -18.45 -2.80 -11.31
C VAL A 88 -18.19 -1.73 -10.25
N THR A 89 -19.04 -0.71 -10.20
CA THR A 89 -18.98 0.33 -9.17
C THR A 89 -19.15 -0.26 -7.78
N ARG A 90 -20.11 -1.16 -7.60
CA ARG A 90 -20.30 -1.87 -6.33
C ARG A 90 -19.07 -2.67 -5.94
N LYS A 91 -18.48 -3.41 -6.89
CA LYS A 91 -17.28 -4.21 -6.67
C LYS A 91 -16.09 -3.34 -6.26
N ILE A 92 -15.92 -2.18 -6.89
CA ILE A 92 -14.90 -1.20 -6.50
C ILE A 92 -15.10 -0.78 -5.04
N HIS A 93 -16.31 -0.43 -4.64
CA HIS A 93 -16.60 -0.01 -3.27
C HIS A 93 -16.44 -1.12 -2.24
N GLU A 94 -16.78 -2.36 -2.59
CA GLU A 94 -16.56 -3.53 -1.72
C GLU A 94 -15.06 -3.77 -1.49
N LEU A 95 -14.27 -3.78 -2.57
CA LEU A 95 -12.81 -3.95 -2.49
C LEU A 95 -12.16 -2.78 -1.75
N LYS A 96 -12.59 -1.56 -2.02
CA LYS A 96 -12.15 -0.37 -1.28
C LYS A 96 -12.39 -0.53 0.21
N ARG A 97 -13.57 -0.99 0.61
CA ARG A 97 -13.92 -1.19 2.01
C ARG A 97 -13.01 -2.23 2.67
N LYS A 98 -12.79 -3.37 2.01
CA LYS A 98 -11.89 -4.42 2.50
C LYS A 98 -10.46 -3.88 2.67
N ILE A 99 -9.94 -3.22 1.66
CA ILE A 99 -8.58 -2.65 1.69
C ILE A 99 -8.48 -1.57 2.79
N LYS A 100 -9.49 -0.73 2.92
CA LYS A 100 -9.56 0.29 3.97
C LYS A 100 -9.52 -0.32 5.37
N ASP A 101 -10.31 -1.36 5.62
CA ASP A 101 -10.33 -2.03 6.92
C ASP A 101 -8.95 -2.64 7.23
N ARG A 102 -8.32 -3.27 6.25
CA ARG A 102 -6.97 -3.82 6.40
C ARG A 102 -5.92 -2.72 6.61
N LEU A 103 -6.09 -1.57 5.97
CA LEU A 103 -5.22 -0.42 6.16
C LEU A 103 -5.31 0.13 7.60
N TYR A 104 -6.50 0.22 8.17
CA TYR A 104 -6.67 0.59 9.57
C TYR A 104 -6.01 -0.42 10.52
N GLU A 105 -6.15 -1.72 10.24
CA GLU A 105 -5.46 -2.76 11.01
C GLU A 105 -3.93 -2.59 10.95
N PHE A 106 -3.39 -2.26 9.78
CA PHE A 106 -1.97 -1.98 9.58
C PHE A 106 -1.52 -0.78 10.42
N ILE A 107 -2.26 0.31 10.37
CA ILE A 107 -1.97 1.53 11.13
C ILE A 107 -1.98 1.25 12.63
N GLU A 108 -2.97 0.54 13.12
CA GLU A 108 -3.08 0.19 14.55
C GLU A 108 -2.01 -0.80 14.98
N LYS A 109 -1.77 -1.85 14.20
CA LYS A 109 -0.82 -2.91 14.53
C LYS A 109 0.61 -2.39 14.68
N PHE A 110 1.03 -1.50 13.80
CA PHE A 110 2.39 -0.97 13.78
C PHE A 110 2.49 0.46 14.31
N GLU A 111 1.41 1.02 14.83
CA GLU A 111 1.36 2.40 15.36
C GLU A 111 1.95 3.40 14.36
N ILE A 112 1.45 3.37 13.12
CA ILE A 112 1.96 4.19 12.02
C ILE A 112 1.64 5.67 12.24
N ASP A 113 2.67 6.52 12.16
CA ASP A 113 2.56 7.97 12.32
C ASP A 113 2.52 8.71 10.97
N LEU A 114 3.16 8.14 9.96
CA LEU A 114 3.27 8.72 8.62
C LEU A 114 2.98 7.67 7.57
N ILE A 115 2.13 8.00 6.61
CA ILE A 115 1.80 7.14 5.48
C ILE A 115 2.46 7.69 4.21
N VAL A 116 3.17 6.82 3.49
CA VAL A 116 3.81 7.16 2.21
C VAL A 116 3.27 6.22 1.12
N PRO A 117 2.28 6.65 0.33
CA PRO A 117 1.78 5.86 -0.80
C PRO A 117 2.75 5.95 -1.97
N GLU A 118 3.12 4.78 -2.51
CA GLU A 118 4.01 4.65 -3.66
C GLU A 118 3.22 4.19 -4.88
N ASN A 119 2.99 5.10 -5.83
CA ASN A 119 2.24 4.87 -7.06
C ASN A 119 0.77 4.40 -6.88
N ALA A 120 0.26 4.39 -5.66
CA ALA A 120 -1.11 3.98 -5.40
C ALA A 120 -2.15 5.01 -5.86
N LEU A 121 -1.78 6.29 -5.82
CA LEU A 121 -2.68 7.40 -6.14
C LEU A 121 -2.55 7.90 -7.59
N THR A 122 -1.43 7.62 -8.24
CA THR A 122 -1.09 8.20 -9.55
C THR A 122 -1.18 7.22 -10.71
N ILE A 123 -0.98 5.93 -10.44
CA ILE A 123 -1.04 4.89 -11.45
C ILE A 123 -2.24 3.98 -11.15
N PRO A 124 -3.22 3.84 -12.07
CA PRO A 124 -4.45 3.09 -11.77
C PRO A 124 -4.27 1.57 -11.89
N LEU A 125 -3.23 1.03 -11.30
CA LEU A 125 -2.99 -0.42 -11.28
C LEU A 125 -3.96 -1.14 -10.35
N ASN A 126 -4.41 -0.47 -9.30
CA ASN A 126 -5.42 -0.97 -8.38
C ASN A 126 -6.35 0.18 -8.01
N ILE A 127 -7.48 0.29 -8.70
CA ILE A 127 -8.44 1.37 -8.49
C ILE A 127 -8.98 1.42 -7.06
N PRO A 128 -9.42 0.30 -6.45
CA PRO A 128 -9.91 0.30 -5.08
C PRO A 128 -8.88 0.77 -4.05
N LEU A 129 -7.60 0.50 -4.26
CA LEU A 129 -6.53 0.96 -3.37
C LEU A 129 -6.32 2.48 -3.47
N GLY A 130 -6.47 3.04 -4.69
CA GLY A 130 -6.21 4.46 -4.97
C GLY A 130 -7.33 5.42 -4.55
N ILE A 131 -8.45 4.92 -4.12
CA ILE A 131 -9.59 5.74 -3.70
C ILE A 131 -9.92 5.55 -2.22
#